data_42d1841750908ce571d3b178bb889f14
#
_entry.id   42d1841750908ce571d3b178bb889f14
#
_cell.length_a   1.000
_cell.length_b   1.000
_cell.length_c   1.000
_cell.angle_alpha   90.00
_cell.angle_beta   90.00
_cell.angle_gamma   90.00
#
_symmetry.space_group_name_H-M   'P 1'
#
loop_
_entity.id
_entity.type
_entity.pdbx_description
1 polymer ?
#
loop_
_entity_poly.entity_id
_entity_poly.type
_entity_poly.pdbx_seq_one_letter_code
_entity_poly.pdbx_strand_id
1 'polypeptide(L)'
;MYIRKSKLQYHAKPEKSNPIIARRLQEILGGQWGETTGMLAYTLQGWNTVGNEKYKDLLLDTGTEEMGHMEMLATMINDLLHDAPTDTIEKLARNSDPATAAILGGMDPQHAFVNGLGAGLSDSNGNPWSANFIISSGNLLADMRFNVVRESQARLQVSRNFLQTEDKGVRDMLSYLMARETQHQLQFLKACEELEEKYGPVVPHGTQDLQKQGKEFTHTLYNFSEGEAAQALEGETARDGNKFHYSSDPIMAGGEPDLTAAPEILRNTPPEDPSTAVEEGRRMLEGEQNTCLLYTSPSPRDAHES
;
A
#
# COMPACT_ATOMS: atom_id res chain seq x y z
N MET A 1 -12.25 -9.37 15.09
CA MET A 1 -11.57 -9.61 16.39
C MET A 1 -10.19 -10.19 16.10
N TYR A 2 -9.15 -9.57 16.63
CA TYR A 2 -7.77 -10.04 16.45
C TYR A 2 -7.40 -10.96 17.62
N ILE A 3 -6.89 -12.15 17.31
CA ILE A 3 -6.42 -13.11 18.31
C ILE A 3 -4.93 -13.27 18.12
N ARG A 4 -4.14 -12.78 19.09
CA ARG A 4 -2.69 -12.99 19.11
C ARG A 4 -2.35 -14.39 19.57
N LYS A 5 -1.52 -15.11 18.82
CA LYS A 5 -0.87 -16.34 19.25
C LYS A 5 0.51 -16.01 19.83
N SER A 6 0.99 -16.81 20.76
CA SER A 6 2.31 -16.62 21.38
C SER A 6 3.50 -17.02 20.50
N LYS A 7 3.23 -17.64 19.34
CA LYS A 7 4.25 -18.09 18.40
C LYS A 7 4.27 -17.17 17.19
N LEU A 8 5.46 -16.83 16.70
CA LEU A 8 5.65 -16.17 15.42
C LEU A 8 5.13 -17.06 14.29
N GLN A 9 4.71 -16.43 13.18
CA GLN A 9 4.30 -17.11 11.97
C GLN A 9 5.45 -17.93 11.37
N TYR A 10 6.66 -17.39 11.39
CA TYR A 10 7.90 -18.08 11.07
C TYR A 10 8.99 -17.69 12.06
N HIS A 11 9.82 -18.62 12.50
CA HIS A 11 10.82 -18.37 13.53
C HIS A 11 12.22 -18.65 13.02
N ALA A 12 13.00 -17.60 12.86
CA ALA A 12 14.42 -17.65 12.56
C ALA A 12 15.17 -16.76 13.56
N LYS A 13 16.45 -17.02 13.77
CA LYS A 13 17.32 -16.23 14.65
C LYS A 13 18.61 -15.86 13.92
N PRO A 14 19.13 -14.65 14.10
CA PRO A 14 20.43 -14.28 13.52
C PRO A 14 21.55 -15.11 14.18
N GLU A 15 22.63 -15.31 13.44
CA GLU A 15 23.81 -16.01 13.96
C GLU A 15 24.58 -15.15 14.99
N LYS A 16 24.49 -13.83 14.88
CA LYS A 16 25.13 -12.85 15.76
C LYS A 16 24.49 -11.48 15.66
N SER A 17 24.71 -10.66 16.67
CA SER A 17 24.32 -9.24 16.66
C SER A 17 24.94 -8.49 15.49
N ASN A 18 24.13 -7.70 14.78
CA ASN A 18 24.59 -6.88 13.64
C ASN A 18 23.68 -5.66 13.44
N PRO A 19 24.06 -4.48 13.99
CA PRO A 19 23.28 -3.26 13.86
C PRO A 19 23.06 -2.80 12.41
N ILE A 20 24.00 -3.10 11.51
CA ILE A 20 23.87 -2.73 10.10
C ILE A 20 22.75 -3.51 9.43
N ILE A 21 22.65 -4.80 9.69
CA ILE A 21 21.55 -5.63 9.18
C ILE A 21 20.24 -5.17 9.82
N ALA A 22 20.18 -4.92 11.12
CA ALA A 22 18.99 -4.42 11.82
C ALA A 22 18.47 -3.13 11.16
N ARG A 23 19.36 -2.18 10.88
CA ARG A 23 19.02 -0.93 10.18
C ARG A 23 18.44 -1.18 8.79
N ARG A 24 19.00 -2.13 8.03
CA ARG A 24 18.48 -2.47 6.69
C ARG A 24 17.10 -3.13 6.77
N LEU A 25 16.87 -4.00 7.74
CA LEU A 25 15.57 -4.64 7.96
C LEU A 25 14.50 -3.63 8.38
N GLN A 26 14.90 -2.51 8.99
CA GLN A 26 14.00 -1.43 9.36
C GLN A 26 13.26 -0.86 8.13
N GLU A 27 13.90 -0.85 6.93
CA GLU A 27 13.23 -0.47 5.68
C GLU A 27 12.05 -1.39 5.34
N ILE A 28 12.22 -2.71 5.56
CA ILE A 28 11.15 -3.67 5.31
C ILE A 28 10.03 -3.53 6.33
N LEU A 29 10.33 -3.13 7.57
CA LEU A 29 9.33 -2.93 8.61
C LEU A 29 8.54 -1.62 8.40
N GLY A 30 9.24 -0.49 8.29
CA GLY A 30 8.65 0.85 8.40
C GLY A 30 8.90 1.77 7.21
N GLY A 31 9.49 1.29 6.11
CA GLY A 31 9.62 2.04 4.87
C GLY A 31 8.30 2.13 4.10
N GLN A 32 8.31 2.91 3.02
CA GLN A 32 7.12 3.12 2.18
C GLN A 32 6.50 1.80 1.67
N TRP A 33 7.32 0.83 1.29
CA TRP A 33 6.91 -0.46 0.76
C TRP A 33 7.02 -1.57 1.80
N GLY A 34 7.15 -1.19 3.08
CA GLY A 34 7.31 -2.12 4.19
C GLY A 34 5.99 -2.72 4.67
N GLU A 35 6.11 -3.69 5.58
CA GLU A 35 4.98 -4.48 6.10
C GLU A 35 3.95 -3.62 6.84
N THR A 36 4.39 -2.53 7.50
CA THR A 36 3.46 -1.58 8.14
C THR A 36 2.50 -0.95 7.13
N THR A 37 3.00 -0.59 5.95
CA THR A 37 2.17 -0.02 4.88
C THR A 37 1.21 -1.07 4.32
N GLY A 38 1.67 -2.31 4.09
CA GLY A 38 0.82 -3.42 3.64
C GLY A 38 -0.30 -3.71 4.62
N MET A 39 0.04 -3.93 5.86
CA MET A 39 -0.92 -4.22 6.93
C MET A 39 -2.01 -3.16 7.01
N LEU A 40 -1.66 -1.88 7.08
CA LEU A 40 -2.63 -0.81 7.21
C LEU A 40 -3.42 -0.55 5.92
N ALA A 41 -2.79 -0.61 4.75
CA ALA A 41 -3.47 -0.42 3.47
C ALA A 41 -4.54 -1.49 3.26
N TYR A 42 -4.19 -2.77 3.41
CA TYR A 42 -5.13 -3.88 3.19
C TYR A 42 -6.25 -3.90 4.24
N THR A 43 -5.92 -3.61 5.49
CA THR A 43 -6.92 -3.53 6.56
C THR A 43 -7.93 -2.41 6.30
N LEU A 44 -7.47 -1.21 5.93
CA LEU A 44 -8.35 -0.08 5.61
C LEU A 44 -9.18 -0.33 4.35
N GLN A 45 -8.58 -0.85 3.29
CA GLN A 45 -9.30 -1.26 2.08
C GLN A 45 -10.36 -2.31 2.42
N GLY A 46 -10.03 -3.31 3.25
CA GLY A 46 -10.96 -4.36 3.68
C GLY A 46 -12.10 -3.83 4.54
N TRP A 47 -11.84 -2.94 5.49
CA TRP A 47 -12.90 -2.31 6.29
C TRP A 47 -13.84 -1.47 5.44
N ASN A 48 -13.32 -0.81 4.42
CA ASN A 48 -14.09 0.03 3.51
C ASN A 48 -14.80 -0.77 2.40
N THR A 49 -14.50 -2.07 2.25
CA THR A 49 -15.18 -2.93 1.28
C THR A 49 -16.55 -3.36 1.79
N VAL A 50 -17.61 -2.99 1.07
CA VAL A 50 -19.00 -3.34 1.38
C VAL A 50 -19.62 -4.04 0.18
N GLY A 51 -20.33 -5.16 0.44
CA GLY A 51 -21.03 -5.89 -0.63
C GLY A 51 -20.15 -6.76 -1.53
N ASN A 52 -18.85 -6.87 -1.24
CA ASN A 52 -17.88 -7.69 -1.96
C ASN A 52 -17.11 -8.59 -0.98
N GLU A 53 -17.80 -9.48 -0.29
CA GLU A 53 -17.27 -10.29 0.82
C GLU A 53 -15.98 -11.06 0.45
N LYS A 54 -15.92 -11.61 -0.77
CA LYS A 54 -14.72 -12.30 -1.26
C LYS A 54 -13.46 -11.43 -1.18
N TYR A 55 -13.54 -10.19 -1.65
CA TYR A 55 -12.39 -9.29 -1.67
C TYR A 55 -12.14 -8.64 -0.31
N LYS A 56 -13.20 -8.46 0.47
CA LYS A 56 -13.09 -8.03 1.86
C LYS A 56 -12.30 -9.04 2.68
N ASP A 57 -12.64 -10.31 2.59
CA ASP A 57 -11.94 -11.39 3.30
C ASP A 57 -10.49 -11.49 2.83
N LEU A 58 -10.25 -11.47 1.51
CA LEU A 58 -8.91 -11.46 0.94
C LEU A 58 -8.03 -10.34 1.53
N LEU A 59 -8.57 -9.11 1.58
CA LEU A 59 -7.85 -7.94 2.08
C LEU A 59 -7.58 -8.03 3.59
N LEU A 60 -8.57 -8.44 4.38
CA LEU A 60 -8.44 -8.54 5.83
C LEU A 60 -7.52 -9.69 6.25
N ASP A 61 -7.58 -10.81 5.56
CA ASP A 61 -6.69 -11.96 5.81
C ASP A 61 -5.24 -11.59 5.49
N THR A 62 -5.01 -10.93 4.33
CA THR A 62 -3.67 -10.46 3.96
C THR A 62 -3.16 -9.40 4.94
N GLY A 63 -3.98 -8.41 5.30
CA GLY A 63 -3.59 -7.41 6.29
C GLY A 63 -3.28 -7.99 7.66
N THR A 64 -3.97 -9.06 8.05
CA THR A 64 -3.68 -9.80 9.29
C THR A 64 -2.36 -10.56 9.20
N GLU A 65 -2.05 -11.16 8.05
CA GLU A 65 -0.78 -11.83 7.81
C GLU A 65 0.40 -10.84 7.85
N GLU A 66 0.26 -9.66 7.26
CA GLU A 66 1.28 -8.60 7.29
C GLU A 66 1.62 -8.15 8.73
N MET A 67 0.64 -8.15 9.64
CA MET A 67 0.92 -7.92 11.06
C MET A 67 1.84 -9.01 11.64
N GLY A 68 1.69 -10.25 11.21
CA GLY A 68 2.61 -11.35 11.56
C GLY A 68 4.02 -11.13 11.01
N HIS A 69 4.14 -10.62 9.77
CA HIS A 69 5.43 -10.26 9.17
C HIS A 69 6.12 -9.11 9.93
N MET A 70 5.35 -8.10 10.35
CA MET A 70 5.87 -7.04 11.22
C MET A 70 6.42 -7.59 12.54
N GLU A 71 5.70 -8.52 13.19
CA GLU A 71 6.16 -9.16 14.44
C GLU A 71 7.47 -9.95 14.23
N MET A 72 7.58 -10.67 13.10
CA MET A 72 8.80 -11.40 12.75
C MET A 72 10.00 -10.45 12.52
N LEU A 73 9.80 -9.38 11.75
CA LEU A 73 10.83 -8.38 11.48
C LEU A 73 11.26 -7.65 12.74
N ALA A 74 10.31 -7.21 13.56
CA ALA A 74 10.61 -6.54 14.83
C ALA A 74 11.40 -7.45 15.77
N THR A 75 11.06 -8.74 15.83
CA THR A 75 11.80 -9.73 16.63
C THR A 75 13.21 -9.90 16.11
N MET A 76 13.40 -10.05 14.79
CA MET A 76 14.72 -10.19 14.17
C MET A 76 15.59 -8.94 14.37
N ILE A 77 15.01 -7.74 14.26
CA ILE A 77 15.69 -6.47 14.53
C ILE A 77 16.17 -6.42 15.99
N ASN A 78 15.31 -6.78 16.93
CA ASN A 78 15.67 -6.82 18.36
C ASN A 78 16.78 -7.83 18.63
N ASP A 79 16.71 -9.03 18.06
CA ASP A 79 17.76 -10.06 18.20
C ASP A 79 19.09 -9.60 17.58
N LEU A 80 19.08 -8.87 16.47
CA LEU A 80 20.28 -8.30 15.84
C LEU A 80 20.90 -7.14 16.65
N LEU A 81 20.10 -6.44 17.45
CA LEU A 81 20.53 -5.33 18.30
C LEU A 81 20.89 -5.78 19.72
N HIS A 82 20.39 -6.94 20.14
CA HIS A 82 20.71 -7.52 21.45
C HIS A 82 22.21 -7.84 21.51
N ASP A 83 22.87 -7.42 22.57
CA ASP A 83 24.33 -7.56 22.73
C ASP A 83 25.15 -6.96 21.57
N ALA A 84 24.58 -6.01 20.81
CA ALA A 84 25.34 -5.27 19.85
C ALA A 84 26.55 -4.65 20.54
N PRO A 85 27.77 -4.75 19.95
CA PRO A 85 29.03 -4.46 20.65
C PRO A 85 29.08 -3.00 21.11
N THR A 86 28.62 -2.77 22.34
CA THR A 86 28.72 -1.50 23.05
C THR A 86 30.16 -1.05 23.19
N ASP A 87 31.13 -1.97 23.26
CA ASP A 87 32.55 -1.68 23.28
C ASP A 87 33.04 -0.81 22.11
N THR A 88 32.57 -1.09 20.90
CA THR A 88 32.92 -0.28 19.74
C THR A 88 32.21 1.06 19.81
N ILE A 89 30.94 1.06 20.22
CA ILE A 89 30.13 2.25 20.41
C ILE A 89 30.68 3.07 21.58
N GLU A 90 31.03 2.45 22.71
CA GLU A 90 31.64 3.14 23.85
C GLU A 90 33.02 3.74 23.53
N LYS A 91 33.85 3.02 22.78
CA LYS A 91 35.17 3.56 22.33
C LYS A 91 35.01 4.71 21.37
N LEU A 92 34.04 4.65 20.46
CA LEU A 92 33.69 5.75 19.56
C LEU A 92 33.00 6.88 20.31
N ALA A 93 32.12 6.60 21.27
CA ALA A 93 31.41 7.58 22.08
C ALA A 93 32.34 8.35 23.02
N ARG A 94 33.43 7.75 23.52
CA ARG A 94 34.44 8.46 24.32
C ARG A 94 35.19 9.52 23.52
N ASN A 95 35.22 9.41 22.18
CA ASN A 95 35.94 10.30 21.28
C ASN A 95 35.03 11.12 20.36
N SER A 96 33.71 10.93 20.42
CA SER A 96 32.72 11.56 19.56
C SER A 96 31.44 11.79 20.35
N ASP A 97 30.55 12.67 19.87
CA ASP A 97 29.21 12.76 20.43
C ASP A 97 28.43 11.44 20.19
N PRO A 98 27.45 11.12 21.04
CA PRO A 98 26.75 9.83 20.97
C PRO A 98 26.05 9.55 19.65
N ALA A 99 25.55 10.59 18.96
CA ALA A 99 24.87 10.43 17.67
C ALA A 99 25.87 10.07 16.57
N THR A 100 27.03 10.73 16.52
CA THR A 100 28.13 10.39 15.62
C THR A 100 28.66 8.97 15.87
N ALA A 101 28.80 8.58 17.13
CA ALA A 101 29.23 7.23 17.49
C ALA A 101 28.23 6.15 17.02
N ALA A 102 26.93 6.37 17.17
CA ALA A 102 25.88 5.48 16.69
C ALA A 102 25.93 5.34 15.14
N ILE A 103 26.06 6.46 14.44
CA ILE A 103 26.17 6.47 12.95
C ILE A 103 27.42 5.74 12.48
N LEU A 104 28.57 6.01 13.07
CA LEU A 104 29.85 5.35 12.73
C LEU A 104 29.82 3.86 13.04
N GLY A 105 29.12 3.45 14.12
CA GLY A 105 28.87 2.06 14.44
C GLY A 105 27.88 1.34 13.52
N GLY A 106 27.30 2.05 12.52
CA GLY A 106 26.30 1.52 11.61
C GLY A 106 24.89 1.38 12.21
N MET A 107 24.70 1.91 13.42
CA MET A 107 23.41 1.90 14.11
C MET A 107 22.59 3.12 13.67
N ASP A 108 21.27 2.89 13.47
CA ASP A 108 20.33 3.99 13.30
C ASP A 108 20.15 4.73 14.64
N PRO A 109 20.26 6.07 14.69
CA PRO A 109 19.94 6.83 15.89
C PRO A 109 18.52 6.59 16.45
N GLN A 110 17.55 6.28 15.60
CA GLN A 110 16.21 5.87 16.03
C GLN A 110 16.26 4.62 16.91
N HIS A 111 17.04 3.60 16.53
CA HIS A 111 17.19 2.40 17.34
C HIS A 111 17.82 2.69 18.70
N ALA A 112 18.86 3.53 18.72
CA ALA A 112 19.62 3.79 19.95
C ALA A 112 18.87 4.72 20.91
N PHE A 113 18.36 5.84 20.43
CA PHE A 113 17.89 6.93 21.30
C PHE A 113 16.37 7.01 21.43
N VAL A 114 15.65 6.59 20.41
CA VAL A 114 14.17 6.67 20.41
C VAL A 114 13.57 5.33 20.81
N ASN A 115 14.03 4.23 20.24
CA ASN A 115 13.44 2.91 20.42
C ASN A 115 14.18 2.02 21.44
N GLY A 116 15.18 2.55 22.13
CA GLY A 116 15.90 1.80 23.18
C GLY A 116 16.55 0.50 22.70
N LEU A 117 17.17 0.52 21.52
CA LEU A 117 17.73 -0.64 20.82
C LEU A 117 16.67 -1.62 20.30
N GLY A 118 15.49 -1.14 19.98
CA GLY A 118 14.39 -1.91 19.42
C GLY A 118 13.98 -1.46 18.02
N ALA A 119 13.05 -2.20 17.45
CA ALA A 119 12.38 -1.82 16.20
C ALA A 119 11.45 -0.62 16.40
N GLY A 120 11.26 0.18 15.35
CA GLY A 120 10.37 1.34 15.35
C GLY A 120 9.65 1.54 14.02
N LEU A 121 8.69 2.44 14.00
CA LEU A 121 7.98 2.82 12.77
C LEU A 121 8.76 3.89 12.01
N SER A 122 9.86 3.49 11.41
CA SER A 122 10.70 4.33 10.56
C SER A 122 11.32 3.51 9.43
N ASP A 123 11.81 4.20 8.40
CA ASP A 123 12.62 3.58 7.35
C ASP A 123 14.08 3.35 7.82
N SER A 124 14.94 2.84 6.93
CA SER A 124 16.36 2.58 7.21
C SER A 124 17.21 3.86 7.40
N ASN A 125 16.68 5.02 7.10
CA ASN A 125 17.32 6.32 7.34
C ASN A 125 16.79 7.02 8.60
N GLY A 126 15.85 6.39 9.34
CA GLY A 126 15.23 6.96 10.52
C GLY A 126 14.10 7.95 10.20
N ASN A 127 13.63 8.05 8.95
CA ASN A 127 12.46 8.85 8.64
C ASN A 127 11.21 8.17 9.19
N PRO A 128 10.34 8.88 9.92
CA PRO A 128 9.12 8.29 10.46
C PRO A 128 8.22 7.76 9.34
N TRP A 129 7.57 6.62 9.59
CA TRP A 129 6.52 6.12 8.72
C TRP A 129 5.39 7.14 8.55
N SER A 130 4.83 7.22 7.36
CA SER A 130 3.78 8.17 7.04
C SER A 130 2.51 7.49 6.55
N ALA A 131 1.35 7.94 7.06
CA ALA A 131 0.04 7.52 6.56
C ALA A 131 -0.19 7.89 5.08
N ASN A 132 0.61 8.80 4.52
CA ASN A 132 0.58 9.14 3.09
C ASN A 132 1.01 7.98 2.18
N PHE A 133 1.60 6.93 2.72
CA PHE A 133 1.95 5.72 1.97
C PHE A 133 0.74 4.82 1.69
N ILE A 134 -0.38 5.06 2.38
CA ILE A 134 -1.59 4.24 2.24
C ILE A 134 -2.40 4.74 1.04
N ILE A 135 -2.81 3.79 0.20
CA ILE A 135 -3.83 3.99 -0.82
C ILE A 135 -5.06 3.16 -0.43
N SER A 136 -6.17 3.84 -0.29
CA SER A 136 -7.51 3.25 -0.14
C SER A 136 -8.47 4.18 -0.85
N SER A 137 -8.59 3.99 -2.17
CA SER A 137 -9.26 4.94 -3.08
C SER A 137 -10.78 4.82 -3.07
N GLY A 138 -11.31 3.74 -2.52
CA GLY A 138 -12.72 3.40 -2.64
C GLY A 138 -13.09 2.77 -3.98
N ASN A 139 -12.14 2.57 -4.88
CA ASN A 139 -12.32 1.80 -6.12
C ASN A 139 -11.53 0.49 -6.04
N LEU A 140 -12.24 -0.63 -6.03
CA LEU A 140 -11.65 -1.93 -5.76
C LEU A 140 -10.59 -2.33 -6.79
N LEU A 141 -10.79 -2.05 -8.09
CA LEU A 141 -9.81 -2.38 -9.11
C LEU A 141 -8.54 -1.52 -8.99
N ALA A 142 -8.69 -0.22 -8.69
CA ALA A 142 -7.55 0.67 -8.45
C ALA A 142 -6.76 0.23 -7.22
N ASP A 143 -7.44 -0.14 -6.14
CA ASP A 143 -6.82 -0.59 -4.89
C ASP A 143 -6.09 -1.93 -5.09
N MET A 144 -6.68 -2.91 -5.80
CA MET A 144 -6.02 -4.18 -6.12
C MET A 144 -4.76 -3.99 -6.98
N ARG A 145 -4.79 -3.06 -7.94
CA ARG A 145 -3.60 -2.73 -8.75
C ARG A 145 -2.50 -2.09 -7.92
N PHE A 146 -2.86 -1.19 -7.01
CA PHE A 146 -1.91 -0.65 -6.04
C PHE A 146 -1.29 -1.76 -5.20
N ASN A 147 -2.09 -2.72 -4.73
CA ASN A 147 -1.60 -3.84 -3.94
C ASN A 147 -0.59 -4.70 -4.73
N VAL A 148 -0.85 -4.97 -6.02
CA VAL A 148 0.14 -5.65 -6.90
C VAL A 148 1.46 -4.86 -6.98
N VAL A 149 1.40 -3.54 -7.13
CA VAL A 149 2.60 -2.68 -7.17
C VAL A 149 3.33 -2.73 -5.84
N ARG A 150 2.60 -2.60 -4.72
CA ARG A 150 3.17 -2.65 -3.37
C ARG A 150 3.90 -3.99 -3.14
N GLU A 151 3.25 -5.13 -3.41
CA GLU A 151 3.85 -6.46 -3.27
C GLU A 151 5.09 -6.65 -4.15
N SER A 152 5.05 -6.09 -5.36
CA SER A 152 6.21 -6.13 -6.26
C SER A 152 7.41 -5.38 -5.70
N GLN A 153 7.19 -4.20 -5.11
CA GLN A 153 8.25 -3.39 -4.50
C GLN A 153 8.74 -4.01 -3.18
N ALA A 154 7.83 -4.52 -2.35
CA ALA A 154 8.15 -5.23 -1.13
C ALA A 154 9.07 -6.43 -1.41
N ARG A 155 8.67 -7.29 -2.35
CA ARG A 155 9.48 -8.42 -2.76
C ARG A 155 10.88 -8.02 -3.29
N LEU A 156 10.99 -6.93 -4.06
CA LEU A 156 12.27 -6.42 -4.54
C LEU A 156 13.17 -5.97 -3.39
N GLN A 157 12.65 -5.21 -2.41
CA GLN A 157 13.47 -4.77 -1.28
C GLN A 157 13.88 -5.94 -0.38
N VAL A 158 13.00 -6.94 -0.15
CA VAL A 158 13.36 -8.16 0.61
C VAL A 158 14.46 -8.92 -0.11
N SER A 159 14.37 -9.12 -1.44
CA SER A 159 15.40 -9.81 -2.20
C SER A 159 16.74 -9.08 -2.19
N ARG A 160 16.76 -7.74 -2.25
CA ARG A 160 17.99 -6.94 -2.14
C ARG A 160 18.63 -7.08 -0.76
N ASN A 161 17.82 -7.10 0.31
CA ASN A 161 18.31 -7.35 1.66
C ASN A 161 18.91 -8.77 1.78
N PHE A 162 18.24 -9.77 1.22
CA PHE A 162 18.73 -11.15 1.17
C PHE A 162 20.14 -11.25 0.52
N LEU A 163 20.35 -10.54 -0.58
CA LEU A 163 21.64 -10.55 -1.28
C LEU A 163 22.76 -9.80 -0.54
N GLN A 164 22.41 -8.92 0.41
CA GLN A 164 23.36 -8.09 1.15
C GLN A 164 23.77 -8.65 2.52
N THR A 165 23.25 -9.81 2.91
CA THR A 165 23.65 -10.48 4.15
C THR A 165 24.02 -11.94 3.90
N GLU A 166 24.97 -12.43 4.68
CA GLU A 166 25.35 -13.84 4.69
C GLU A 166 24.88 -14.55 5.98
N ASP A 167 24.29 -13.81 6.91
CA ASP A 167 23.73 -14.38 8.13
C ASP A 167 22.59 -15.34 7.77
N LYS A 168 22.77 -16.61 8.14
CA LYS A 168 21.86 -17.69 7.72
C LYS A 168 20.45 -17.53 8.27
N GLY A 169 20.34 -17.10 9.52
CA GLY A 169 19.03 -16.90 10.14
C GLY A 169 18.27 -15.72 9.52
N VAL A 170 18.96 -14.63 9.21
CA VAL A 170 18.36 -13.50 8.50
C VAL A 170 17.95 -13.91 7.09
N ARG A 171 18.80 -14.62 6.34
CA ARG A 171 18.46 -15.13 4.99
C ARG A 171 17.30 -16.10 5.02
N ASP A 172 17.19 -16.93 6.02
CA ASP A 172 16.09 -17.87 6.20
C ASP A 172 14.75 -17.13 6.35
N MET A 173 14.68 -16.14 7.25
CA MET A 173 13.50 -15.27 7.39
C MET A 173 13.17 -14.51 6.10
N LEU A 174 14.16 -13.90 5.45
CA LEU A 174 13.94 -13.14 4.22
C LEU A 174 13.50 -14.04 3.06
N SER A 175 13.98 -15.29 3.00
CA SER A 175 13.50 -16.29 2.03
C SER A 175 12.03 -16.62 2.24
N TYR A 176 11.60 -16.77 3.48
CA TYR A 176 10.21 -16.97 3.83
C TYR A 176 9.35 -15.75 3.39
N LEU A 177 9.75 -14.52 3.76
CA LEU A 177 9.06 -13.30 3.35
C LEU A 177 8.94 -13.19 1.82
N MET A 178 10.02 -13.43 1.06
CA MET A 178 9.95 -13.43 -0.40
C MET A 178 8.91 -14.40 -0.96
N ALA A 179 8.74 -15.55 -0.33
CA ALA A 179 7.72 -16.53 -0.74
C ALA A 179 6.30 -16.00 -0.45
N ARG A 180 6.11 -15.34 0.70
CA ARG A 180 4.82 -14.73 1.06
C ARG A 180 4.47 -13.55 0.16
N GLU A 181 5.40 -12.63 -0.07
CA GLU A 181 5.24 -11.53 -1.04
C GLU A 181 4.89 -12.03 -2.45
N THR A 182 5.44 -13.18 -2.84
CA THR A 182 5.09 -13.81 -4.12
C THR A 182 3.64 -14.28 -4.11
N GLN A 183 3.19 -14.91 -3.04
CA GLN A 183 1.81 -15.38 -2.91
C GLN A 183 0.83 -14.22 -2.87
N HIS A 184 1.13 -13.15 -2.11
CA HIS A 184 0.32 -11.94 -2.03
C HIS A 184 0.21 -11.27 -3.41
N GLN A 185 1.31 -11.15 -4.13
CA GLN A 185 1.29 -10.62 -5.50
C GLN A 185 0.40 -11.45 -6.42
N LEU A 186 0.51 -12.79 -6.38
CA LEU A 186 -0.30 -13.68 -7.22
C LEU A 186 -1.80 -13.59 -6.90
N GLN A 187 -2.19 -13.49 -5.64
CA GLN A 187 -3.60 -13.36 -5.26
C GLN A 187 -4.19 -12.02 -5.70
N PHE A 188 -3.45 -10.91 -5.58
CA PHE A 188 -3.91 -9.60 -6.05
C PHE A 188 -3.94 -9.51 -7.59
N LEU A 189 -3.00 -10.15 -8.30
CA LEU A 189 -3.07 -10.31 -9.76
C LEU A 189 -4.34 -11.07 -10.17
N LYS A 190 -4.67 -12.15 -9.46
CA LYS A 190 -5.90 -12.90 -9.72
C LYS A 190 -7.15 -12.07 -9.47
N ALA A 191 -7.17 -11.27 -8.42
CA ALA A 191 -8.27 -10.35 -8.16
C ALA A 191 -8.39 -9.29 -9.27
N CYS A 192 -7.28 -8.73 -9.75
CA CYS A 192 -7.29 -7.83 -10.90
C CYS A 192 -7.86 -8.48 -12.17
N GLU A 193 -7.44 -9.71 -12.52
CA GLU A 193 -7.98 -10.43 -13.68
C GLU A 193 -9.50 -10.55 -13.61
N GLU A 194 -10.04 -10.99 -12.49
CA GLU A 194 -11.49 -11.17 -12.30
C GLU A 194 -12.27 -9.85 -12.40
N LEU A 195 -11.71 -8.79 -11.84
CA LEU A 195 -12.32 -7.46 -11.90
C LEU A 195 -12.22 -6.86 -13.30
N GLU A 196 -11.10 -7.05 -13.99
CA GLU A 196 -10.90 -6.60 -15.37
C GLU A 196 -11.77 -7.37 -16.36
N GLU A 197 -11.99 -8.67 -16.14
CA GLU A 197 -12.94 -9.47 -16.94
C GLU A 197 -14.36 -8.92 -16.84
N LYS A 198 -14.77 -8.50 -15.66
CA LYS A 198 -16.12 -7.96 -15.41
C LYS A 198 -16.29 -6.53 -15.88
N TYR A 199 -15.30 -5.67 -15.68
CA TYR A 199 -15.44 -4.21 -15.82
C TYR A 199 -14.53 -3.57 -16.86
N GLY A 200 -13.70 -4.36 -17.51
CA GLY A 200 -12.71 -3.90 -18.48
C GLY A 200 -11.36 -3.52 -17.86
N PRO A 201 -10.33 -3.32 -18.72
CA PRO A 201 -8.96 -3.10 -18.25
C PRO A 201 -8.70 -1.69 -17.72
N VAL A 202 -9.58 -0.73 -17.94
CA VAL A 202 -9.44 0.65 -17.46
C VAL A 202 -10.31 0.83 -16.23
N VAL A 203 -9.74 1.45 -15.19
CA VAL A 203 -10.49 1.74 -13.96
C VAL A 203 -11.67 2.66 -14.29
N PRO A 204 -12.91 2.25 -14.02
CA PRO A 204 -14.08 3.05 -14.33
C PRO A 204 -14.16 4.31 -13.48
N HIS A 205 -14.73 5.36 -14.04
CA HIS A 205 -14.96 6.61 -13.33
C HIS A 205 -15.98 6.45 -12.19
N GLY A 206 -15.84 7.27 -11.17
CA GLY A 206 -16.68 7.20 -9.98
C GLY A 206 -18.04 7.83 -10.11
N THR A 207 -18.23 8.82 -11.02
CA THR A 207 -19.49 9.55 -11.18
C THR A 207 -19.77 9.83 -12.65
N GLN A 208 -21.05 9.98 -13.00
CA GLN A 208 -21.45 10.30 -14.38
C GLN A 208 -20.90 11.65 -14.87
N ASP A 209 -20.84 12.64 -14.00
CA ASP A 209 -20.35 13.97 -14.35
C ASP A 209 -18.86 14.01 -14.67
N LEU A 210 -18.10 13.04 -14.15
CA LEU A 210 -16.66 12.91 -14.42
C LEU A 210 -16.36 12.08 -15.67
N GLN A 211 -17.38 11.66 -16.41
CA GLN A 211 -17.22 10.82 -17.60
C GLN A 211 -17.11 11.58 -18.90
N LYS A 212 -16.93 12.88 -18.82
CA LYS A 212 -16.59 13.73 -19.96
C LYS A 212 -15.17 13.44 -20.39
N GLN A 213 -15.01 12.35 -21.11
CA GLN A 213 -13.74 11.94 -21.68
C GLN A 213 -13.78 12.23 -23.18
N GLY A 214 -12.83 12.98 -23.66
CA GLY A 214 -12.58 13.13 -25.09
C GLY A 214 -12.10 11.79 -25.65
N LYS A 215 -13.01 10.94 -26.12
CA LYS A 215 -12.69 9.58 -26.58
C LYS A 215 -11.70 9.56 -27.73
N GLU A 216 -11.73 10.59 -28.57
CA GLU A 216 -10.81 10.79 -29.69
C GLU A 216 -9.35 10.92 -29.24
N PHE A 217 -9.11 11.29 -27.97
CA PHE A 217 -7.76 11.44 -27.41
C PHE A 217 -7.28 10.23 -26.63
N THR A 218 -8.14 9.26 -26.38
CA THR A 218 -7.85 8.14 -25.45
C THR A 218 -6.67 7.28 -25.91
N HIS A 219 -6.46 7.15 -27.22
CA HIS A 219 -5.40 6.34 -27.82
C HIS A 219 -4.35 7.19 -28.56
N THR A 220 -4.41 8.51 -28.40
CA THR A 220 -3.42 9.41 -28.98
C THR A 220 -2.22 9.55 -28.06
N LEU A 221 -1.05 9.25 -28.59
CA LEU A 221 0.23 9.46 -27.93
C LEU A 221 0.89 10.71 -28.55
N TYR A 222 1.25 11.65 -27.70
CA TYR A 222 1.96 12.84 -28.16
C TYR A 222 3.45 12.54 -28.28
N ASN A 223 4.02 12.79 -29.46
CA ASN A 223 5.43 12.58 -29.73
C ASN A 223 6.19 13.91 -29.65
N PHE A 224 6.96 14.08 -28.58
CA PHE A 224 7.82 15.25 -28.36
C PHE A 224 9.30 14.95 -28.62
N SER A 225 9.62 13.76 -29.15
CA SER A 225 10.96 13.30 -29.47
C SER A 225 11.10 13.03 -30.97
N GLU A 226 12.31 13.16 -31.48
CA GLU A 226 12.61 12.85 -32.88
C GLU A 226 13.11 11.41 -33.04
N GLY A 227 12.82 10.79 -34.19
CA GLY A 227 13.31 9.49 -34.58
C GLY A 227 12.29 8.35 -34.45
N GLU A 228 12.57 7.24 -35.12
CA GLU A 228 11.69 6.08 -35.21
C GLU A 228 11.44 5.43 -33.81
N ALA A 229 12.46 5.39 -32.97
CA ALA A 229 12.32 4.85 -31.62
C ALA A 229 11.33 5.62 -30.72
N ALA A 230 11.01 6.86 -31.08
CA ALA A 230 10.02 7.67 -30.36
C ALA A 230 8.57 7.28 -30.67
N GLN A 231 8.35 6.34 -31.56
CA GLN A 231 7.02 5.86 -31.99
C GLN A 231 6.82 4.36 -31.70
N ALA A 232 7.40 3.89 -30.58
CA ALA A 232 7.44 2.46 -30.26
C ALA A 232 6.07 1.76 -30.15
N LEU A 233 4.98 2.51 -29.89
CA LEU A 233 3.62 1.98 -29.79
C LEU A 233 2.74 2.31 -30.99
N GLU A 234 3.28 2.93 -32.07
CA GLU A 234 2.50 3.28 -33.26
C GLU A 234 1.86 2.03 -33.88
N GLY A 235 0.53 2.04 -33.97
CA GLY A 235 -0.24 0.93 -34.52
C GLY A 235 -0.40 -0.29 -33.62
N GLU A 236 0.25 -0.32 -32.44
CA GLU A 236 0.05 -1.37 -31.46
C GLU A 236 -1.36 -1.33 -30.87
N THR A 237 -1.89 -2.49 -30.50
CA THR A 237 -3.23 -2.61 -29.96
C THR A 237 -3.23 -2.50 -28.44
N ALA A 238 -3.97 -1.54 -27.92
CA ALA A 238 -4.22 -1.41 -26.48
C ALA A 238 -5.10 -2.56 -25.95
N ARG A 239 -5.12 -2.74 -24.64
CA ARG A 239 -5.89 -3.82 -23.99
C ARG A 239 -7.41 -3.72 -24.19
N ASP A 240 -7.93 -2.56 -24.55
CA ASP A 240 -9.34 -2.31 -24.89
C ASP A 240 -9.67 -2.60 -26.36
N GLY A 241 -8.69 -3.04 -27.16
CA GLY A 241 -8.84 -3.43 -28.55
C GLY A 241 -8.62 -2.31 -29.58
N ASN A 242 -8.40 -1.08 -29.14
CA ASN A 242 -8.12 0.05 -30.01
C ASN A 242 -6.62 0.19 -30.29
N LYS A 243 -6.27 0.90 -31.36
CA LYS A 243 -4.87 1.11 -31.73
C LYS A 243 -4.35 2.43 -31.21
N PHE A 244 -3.12 2.42 -30.73
CA PHE A 244 -2.38 3.64 -30.44
C PHE A 244 -1.93 4.32 -31.73
N HIS A 245 -1.90 5.65 -31.72
CA HIS A 245 -1.32 6.48 -32.78
C HIS A 245 -0.62 7.71 -32.18
N TYR A 246 0.46 8.13 -32.79
CA TYR A 246 1.19 9.31 -32.38
C TYR A 246 0.73 10.55 -33.14
N SER A 247 0.69 11.68 -32.43
CA SER A 247 0.50 12.99 -32.96
C SER A 247 1.69 13.89 -32.58
N SER A 248 2.24 14.60 -33.57
CA SER A 248 3.25 15.64 -33.36
C SER A 248 2.62 16.99 -32.99
N ASP A 249 1.36 17.17 -33.36
CA ASP A 249 0.66 18.45 -33.21
C ASP A 249 -0.27 18.36 -31.97
N PRO A 250 -0.18 19.32 -31.02
CA PRO A 250 -1.13 19.38 -29.92
C PRO A 250 -2.53 19.70 -30.47
N ILE A 251 -3.52 18.97 -30.00
CA ILE A 251 -4.91 19.24 -30.36
C ILE A 251 -5.38 20.43 -29.52
N MET A 252 -5.69 21.53 -30.19
CA MET A 252 -5.99 22.80 -29.54
C MET A 252 -7.46 22.99 -29.16
N ALA A 253 -8.37 22.22 -29.76
CA ALA A 253 -9.79 22.25 -29.46
C ALA A 253 -10.43 20.91 -29.82
N GLY A 254 -10.88 20.18 -28.81
CA GLY A 254 -11.83 19.08 -28.98
C GLY A 254 -13.23 19.65 -29.13
N GLY A 255 -14.08 19.01 -29.89
CA GLY A 255 -15.51 19.30 -29.92
C GLY A 255 -16.17 19.04 -28.58
N GLU A 256 -17.47 19.25 -28.46
CA GLU A 256 -18.24 18.84 -27.29
C GLU A 256 -18.10 17.31 -27.11
N PRO A 257 -17.66 16.83 -25.94
CA PRO A 257 -17.44 15.40 -25.75
C PRO A 257 -18.74 14.63 -25.80
N ASP A 258 -18.71 13.47 -26.45
CA ASP A 258 -19.82 12.52 -26.40
C ASP A 258 -19.87 11.87 -25.03
N LEU A 259 -20.91 12.17 -24.26
CA LEU A 259 -21.10 11.67 -22.91
C LEU A 259 -21.70 10.27 -22.96
N THR A 260 -20.91 9.26 -22.73
CA THR A 260 -21.40 7.91 -22.48
C THR A 260 -21.75 7.72 -21.01
N ALA A 261 -22.79 6.88 -20.77
CA ALA A 261 -23.12 6.46 -19.42
C ALA A 261 -21.94 5.78 -18.74
N ALA A 262 -21.75 6.07 -17.42
CA ALA A 262 -20.72 5.42 -16.65
C ALA A 262 -20.93 3.91 -16.59
N PRO A 263 -19.86 3.13 -16.72
CA PRO A 263 -19.91 1.74 -16.30
C PRO A 263 -20.21 1.64 -14.80
N GLU A 264 -20.71 0.48 -14.36
CA GLU A 264 -20.91 0.19 -12.94
C GLU A 264 -19.63 0.44 -12.15
N ILE A 265 -19.72 1.14 -11.03
CA ILE A 265 -18.57 1.56 -10.26
C ILE A 265 -18.03 0.41 -9.42
N LEU A 266 -16.70 0.23 -9.47
CA LEU A 266 -15.96 -0.68 -8.59
C LEU A 266 -15.61 0.03 -7.28
N ARG A 267 -16.51 0.03 -6.34
CA ARG A 267 -16.30 0.65 -5.02
C ARG A 267 -16.06 -0.38 -3.93
N ASN A 268 -15.32 0.04 -2.91
CA ASN A 268 -15.21 -0.65 -1.64
C ASN A 268 -16.39 -0.34 -0.68
N THR A 269 -17.19 0.66 -1.01
CA THR A 269 -18.42 1.04 -0.31
C THR A 269 -19.64 0.64 -1.13
N PRO A 270 -20.87 0.62 -0.58
CA PRO A 270 -22.09 0.32 -1.32
C PRO A 270 -22.12 1.05 -2.66
N PRO A 271 -22.75 0.45 -3.69
CA PRO A 271 -22.70 0.91 -5.06
C PRO A 271 -23.41 2.25 -5.33
N GLU A 272 -23.82 2.94 -4.30
CA GLU A 272 -24.39 4.26 -4.42
C GLU A 272 -23.33 5.27 -4.82
N ASP A 273 -23.53 5.89 -5.96
CA ASP A 273 -22.68 6.97 -6.44
C ASP A 273 -22.60 8.08 -5.38
N PRO A 274 -21.43 8.64 -5.03
CA PRO A 274 -21.36 9.81 -4.14
C PRO A 274 -22.21 10.99 -4.60
N SER A 275 -22.54 11.10 -5.90
CA SER A 275 -23.50 12.07 -6.41
C SER A 275 -24.91 11.80 -5.85
N THR A 276 -25.31 10.54 -5.61
CA THR A 276 -26.59 10.23 -4.98
C THR A 276 -26.63 10.70 -3.54
N ALA A 277 -25.54 10.58 -2.78
CA ALA A 277 -25.48 11.13 -1.42
C ALA A 277 -25.57 12.66 -1.41
N VAL A 278 -25.03 13.34 -2.43
CA VAL A 278 -25.18 14.79 -2.60
C VAL A 278 -26.59 15.17 -3.01
N GLU A 279 -27.23 14.38 -3.89
CA GLU A 279 -28.63 14.58 -4.26
C GLU A 279 -29.59 14.31 -3.11
N GLU A 280 -29.36 13.26 -2.32
CA GLU A 280 -30.13 13.00 -1.09
C GLU A 280 -29.96 14.12 -0.07
N GLY A 281 -28.73 14.59 0.14
CA GLY A 281 -28.45 15.75 0.98
C GLY A 281 -29.16 17.01 0.49
N ARG A 282 -29.21 17.23 -0.84
CA ARG A 282 -29.94 18.34 -1.44
C ARG A 282 -31.45 18.19 -1.25
N ARG A 283 -32.04 17.01 -1.45
CA ARG A 283 -33.46 16.72 -1.21
C ARG A 283 -33.85 16.92 0.24
N MET A 284 -32.98 16.51 1.19
CA MET A 284 -33.18 16.77 2.61
C MET A 284 -33.20 18.27 2.92
N LEU A 285 -32.31 19.05 2.31
CA LEU A 285 -32.26 20.50 2.47
C LEU A 285 -33.45 21.22 1.80
N GLU A 286 -33.98 20.66 0.73
CA GLU A 286 -35.16 21.18 0.01
C GLU A 286 -36.50 20.72 0.62
N GLY A 287 -36.49 19.96 1.72
CA GLY A 287 -37.67 19.57 2.48
C GLY A 287 -38.48 18.43 1.87
N GLU A 288 -37.92 17.67 0.93
CA GLU A 288 -38.52 16.43 0.49
C GLU A 288 -38.35 15.38 1.60
N GLN A 289 -39.46 15.08 2.29
CA GLN A 289 -39.54 14.08 3.35
C GLN A 289 -39.34 12.67 2.78
N ASN A 290 -38.13 12.25 2.60
CA ASN A 290 -37.80 10.84 2.70
C ASN A 290 -37.43 10.55 4.15
N THR A 291 -38.15 9.66 4.78
CA THR A 291 -37.93 9.16 6.13
C THR A 291 -36.57 8.47 6.20
N CYS A 292 -35.51 9.25 6.25
CA CYS A 292 -34.23 8.78 6.72
C CYS A 292 -34.37 8.65 8.24
N LEU A 293 -34.47 7.44 8.73
CA LEU A 293 -34.27 7.13 10.13
C LEU A 293 -32.84 7.57 10.49
N LEU A 294 -32.75 8.80 10.98
CA LEU A 294 -31.59 9.21 11.76
C LEU A 294 -31.44 8.21 12.90
N TYR A 295 -30.48 7.31 12.77
CA TYR A 295 -30.01 6.53 13.90
C TYR A 295 -29.26 7.49 14.82
N THR A 296 -29.99 8.19 15.63
CA THR A 296 -29.44 8.74 16.86
C THR A 296 -29.29 7.55 17.81
N SER A 297 -28.12 6.96 17.88
CA SER A 297 -27.81 6.12 19.02
C SER A 297 -27.96 7.00 20.27
N PRO A 298 -28.74 6.58 21.28
CA PRO A 298 -28.83 7.35 22.51
C PRO A 298 -27.43 7.54 23.08
N SER A 299 -27.09 8.78 23.41
CA SER A 299 -25.85 9.10 24.09
C SER A 299 -25.78 8.27 25.39
N PRO A 300 -24.63 7.72 25.77
CA PRO A 300 -24.48 7.05 27.06
C PRO A 300 -24.84 7.91 28.29
N ARG A 301 -25.08 9.20 28.10
CA ARG A 301 -25.52 10.12 29.17
C ARG A 301 -27.01 10.04 29.49
N ASP A 302 -27.82 9.48 28.60
CA ASP A 302 -29.27 9.44 28.79
C ASP A 302 -29.75 8.16 29.54
N ALA A 303 -28.80 7.30 29.96
CA ALA A 303 -29.09 6.04 30.65
C ALA A 303 -29.11 6.16 32.19
N HIS A 304 -28.99 7.35 32.77
CA HIS A 304 -28.91 7.54 34.22
C HIS A 304 -30.03 8.37 34.84
N GLU A 305 -31.11 8.66 34.14
CA GLU A 305 -32.32 9.28 34.73
C GLU A 305 -33.57 8.49 34.36
N SER A 306 -33.82 7.42 35.07
CA SER A 306 -35.18 6.90 35.39
C SER A 306 -35.07 5.87 36.52
#